data_8b052a8951ecbf310951edd86ac014f8
#
_entry.id   8b052a8951ecbf310951edd86ac014f8
#
_cell.length_a   1.000
_cell.length_b   1.000
_cell.length_c   1.000
_cell.angle_alpha   90.00
_cell.angle_beta   90.00
_cell.angle_gamma   90.00
#
_symmetry.space_group_name_H-M   'P 1'
#
loop_
_entity.id
_entity.type
_entity.pdbx_description
1 polymer ?
#
loop_
_entity_poly.entity_id
_entity_poly.type
_entity_poly.pdbx_seq_one_letter_code
_entity_poly.pdbx_strand_id
1 'polypeptide(L)'
;MTAIRLAGSPEEVAAAYAVRADVFVTEQGVPPELELDELDSTADHFVAYDGELPVGAGRLVVEDPGFEGADPALGEVGHLGRLAVRPQVRGTGLGVALVQAIEARAAERGLRVVALSAQTQALGFYQRLGYTAYGPEFDDAGLPHRWMTRVLG
;
A
#
# COMPACT_ATOMS: atom_id res chain seq x y z
N MET A 1 9.91 11.62 15.91
CA MET A 1 8.45 11.44 15.91
C MET A 1 7.96 11.38 14.48
N THR A 2 7.16 10.37 14.14
CA THR A 2 6.64 10.22 12.79
C THR A 2 5.21 10.77 12.70
N ALA A 3 4.91 11.38 11.56
CA ALA A 3 3.56 11.85 11.23
C ALA A 3 3.17 11.31 9.86
N ILE A 4 1.95 10.78 9.77
CA ILE A 4 1.40 10.25 8.52
C ILE A 4 0.40 11.26 7.97
N ARG A 5 0.52 11.56 6.67
CA ARG A 5 -0.36 12.50 5.99
C ARG A 5 -0.95 11.90 4.73
N LEU A 6 -2.20 12.22 4.45
CA LEU A 6 -2.75 12.10 3.11
C LEU A 6 -2.13 13.25 2.30
N ALA A 7 -1.39 12.93 1.26
CA ALA A 7 -0.66 13.92 0.48
C ALA A 7 -1.64 14.90 -0.18
N GLY A 8 -1.49 16.18 0.11
CA GLY A 8 -2.35 17.24 -0.40
C GLY A 8 -1.63 18.25 -1.28
N SER A 9 -0.37 17.98 -1.62
CA SER A 9 0.44 18.87 -2.46
C SER A 9 1.35 18.08 -3.37
N PRO A 10 1.82 18.66 -4.48
CA PRO A 10 2.82 18.00 -5.34
C PRO A 10 4.10 17.61 -4.59
N GLU A 11 4.52 18.41 -3.62
CA GLU A 11 5.71 18.15 -2.82
C GLU A 11 5.53 16.92 -1.95
N GLU A 12 4.36 16.74 -1.35
CA GLU A 12 4.06 15.57 -0.53
C GLU A 12 3.95 14.30 -1.38
N VAL A 13 3.36 14.40 -2.57
CA VAL A 13 3.32 13.27 -3.52
C VAL A 13 4.74 12.91 -3.97
N ALA A 14 5.56 13.89 -4.28
CA ALA A 14 6.96 13.65 -4.66
C ALA A 14 7.75 13.00 -3.52
N ALA A 15 7.47 13.39 -2.27
CA ALA A 15 8.10 12.78 -1.10
C ALA A 15 7.72 11.29 -0.98
N ALA A 16 6.44 10.95 -1.20
CA ALA A 16 5.99 9.56 -1.21
C ALA A 16 6.70 8.77 -2.33
N TYR A 17 6.82 9.34 -3.52
CA TYR A 17 7.51 8.70 -4.65
C TYR A 17 8.99 8.46 -4.35
N ALA A 18 9.65 9.38 -3.64
CA ALA A 18 11.05 9.21 -3.27
C ALA A 18 11.26 8.02 -2.34
N VAL A 19 10.36 7.83 -1.37
CA VAL A 19 10.42 6.66 -0.48
C VAL A 19 10.20 5.37 -1.28
N ARG A 20 9.22 5.37 -2.17
CA ARG A 20 8.91 4.21 -3.02
C ARG A 20 10.11 3.84 -3.90
N ALA A 21 10.75 4.83 -4.50
CA ALA A 21 11.92 4.59 -5.34
C ALA A 21 13.07 3.94 -4.54
N ASP A 22 13.34 4.43 -3.34
CA ASP A 22 14.39 3.86 -2.50
C ASP A 22 14.10 2.40 -2.11
N VAL A 23 12.86 2.11 -1.75
CA VAL A 23 12.49 0.77 -1.29
C VAL A 23 12.29 -0.19 -2.46
N PHE A 24 11.52 0.18 -3.46
CA PHE A 24 11.16 -0.76 -4.52
C PHE A 24 12.22 -0.85 -5.62
N VAL A 25 12.76 0.28 -6.06
CA VAL A 25 13.74 0.31 -7.15
C VAL A 25 15.14 0.02 -6.62
N THR A 26 15.61 0.81 -5.68
CA THR A 26 17.01 0.70 -5.20
C THR A 26 17.21 -0.55 -4.36
N GLU A 27 16.34 -0.81 -3.40
CA GLU A 27 16.50 -1.95 -2.48
C GLU A 27 16.02 -3.27 -3.10
N GLN A 28 14.83 -3.29 -3.68
CA GLN A 28 14.21 -4.54 -4.18
C GLN A 28 14.48 -4.83 -5.66
N GLY A 29 15.05 -3.88 -6.40
CA GLY A 29 15.42 -4.08 -7.79
C GLY A 29 14.26 -4.07 -8.77
N VAL A 30 13.10 -3.51 -8.39
CA VAL A 30 11.98 -3.35 -9.33
C VAL A 30 12.40 -2.36 -10.43
N PRO A 31 12.18 -2.67 -11.72
CA PRO A 31 12.46 -1.71 -12.78
C PRO A 31 11.72 -0.39 -12.57
N PRO A 32 12.40 0.76 -12.72
CA PRO A 32 11.75 2.06 -12.48
C PRO A 32 10.49 2.27 -13.32
N GLU A 33 10.46 1.76 -14.55
CA GLU A 33 9.32 1.87 -15.45
C GLU A 33 8.08 1.08 -14.98
N LEU A 34 8.24 0.16 -14.04
CA LEU A 34 7.13 -0.61 -13.46
C LEU A 34 6.67 -0.06 -12.12
N GLU A 35 7.50 0.73 -11.43
CA GLU A 35 7.20 1.22 -10.08
C GLU A 35 6.13 2.30 -10.09
N LEU A 36 6.27 3.32 -10.93
CA LEU A 36 5.22 4.30 -11.18
C LEU A 36 4.28 3.75 -12.26
N ASP A 37 2.99 3.85 -12.04
CA ASP A 37 1.99 3.35 -12.98
C ASP A 37 0.83 4.33 -13.14
N GLU A 38 -0.11 4.00 -14.03
CA GLU A 38 -1.27 4.84 -14.33
C GLU A 38 -2.20 5.06 -13.14
N LEU A 39 -2.21 4.14 -12.18
CA LEU A 39 -3.05 4.24 -11.00
C LEU A 39 -2.61 5.39 -10.09
N ASP A 40 -1.36 5.82 -10.19
CA ASP A 40 -0.84 6.91 -9.36
C ASP A 40 -1.55 8.23 -9.60
N SER A 41 -2.11 8.44 -10.78
CA SER A 41 -2.80 9.69 -11.10
C SER A 41 -4.14 9.83 -10.38
N THR A 42 -4.76 8.73 -9.97
CA THR A 42 -6.07 8.73 -9.28
C THR A 42 -6.00 8.27 -7.83
N ALA A 43 -4.84 7.80 -7.39
CA ALA A 43 -4.67 7.26 -6.06
C ALA A 43 -4.68 8.35 -4.98
N ASP A 44 -5.14 7.99 -3.79
CA ASP A 44 -4.82 8.72 -2.58
C ASP A 44 -3.42 8.29 -2.15
N HIS A 45 -2.47 9.23 -2.09
CA HIS A 45 -1.11 8.95 -1.68
C HIS A 45 -0.92 9.30 -0.22
N PHE A 46 -0.20 8.42 0.50
CA PHE A 46 0.14 8.63 1.89
C PHE A 46 1.65 8.75 2.02
N VAL A 47 2.09 9.64 2.89
CA VAL A 47 3.50 9.84 3.19
C VAL A 47 3.68 9.96 4.68
N ALA A 48 4.70 9.32 5.21
CA ALA A 48 5.10 9.43 6.61
C ALA A 48 6.41 10.20 6.70
N TYR A 49 6.45 11.13 7.63
CA TYR A 49 7.65 11.94 7.88
C TYR A 49 8.19 11.65 9.27
N ASP A 50 9.51 11.64 9.39
CA ASP A 50 10.22 11.75 10.67
C ASP A 50 10.84 13.15 10.67
N GLY A 51 10.19 14.09 11.41
CA GLY A 51 10.51 15.48 11.24
C GLY A 51 10.16 15.93 9.81
N GLU A 52 11.17 16.35 9.05
CA GLU A 52 11.01 16.77 7.65
C GLU A 52 11.42 15.68 6.66
N LEU A 53 11.95 14.56 7.16
CA LEU A 53 12.44 13.48 6.31
C LEU A 53 11.33 12.51 5.97
N PRO A 54 11.01 12.28 4.67
CA PRO A 54 10.05 11.25 4.29
C PRO A 54 10.63 9.87 4.58
N VAL A 55 9.88 9.01 5.28
CA VAL A 55 10.36 7.71 5.71
C VAL A 55 9.41 6.57 5.36
N GLY A 56 8.18 6.88 4.97
CA GLY A 56 7.21 5.87 4.61
C GLY A 56 6.24 6.36 3.55
N ALA A 57 5.61 5.43 2.83
CA ALA A 57 4.64 5.73 1.79
C ALA A 57 3.62 4.61 1.66
N GLY A 58 2.49 4.92 1.03
CA GLY A 58 1.48 3.97 0.64
C GLY A 58 0.46 4.65 -0.25
N ARG A 59 -0.37 3.87 -0.94
CA ARG A 59 -1.43 4.44 -1.76
C ARG A 59 -2.72 3.65 -1.60
N LEU A 60 -3.84 4.32 -1.85
CA LEU A 60 -5.18 3.74 -1.89
C LEU A 60 -5.79 4.06 -3.24
N VAL A 61 -6.23 3.03 -3.95
CA VAL A 61 -6.95 3.15 -5.22
C VAL A 61 -8.31 2.50 -5.05
N VAL A 62 -9.37 3.12 -5.58
CA VAL A 62 -10.69 2.48 -5.61
C VAL A 62 -10.77 1.60 -6.86
N GLU A 63 -11.08 0.33 -6.67
CA GLU A 63 -11.22 -0.63 -7.77
C GLU A 63 -12.67 -1.05 -7.92
N ASP A 64 -13.12 -1.20 -9.16
CA ASP A 64 -14.48 -1.61 -9.50
C ASP A 64 -14.71 -3.08 -9.15
N PRO A 65 -15.97 -3.50 -8.95
CA PRO A 65 -16.29 -4.92 -8.80
C PRO A 65 -15.77 -5.72 -10.00
N GLY A 66 -15.19 -6.90 -9.70
CA GLY A 66 -14.58 -7.73 -10.74
C GLY A 66 -13.07 -7.50 -10.90
N PHE A 67 -12.51 -6.59 -10.16
CA PHE A 67 -11.06 -6.46 -10.04
C PHE A 67 -10.46 -7.79 -9.51
N GLU A 68 -9.32 -8.19 -10.09
CA GLU A 68 -8.77 -9.55 -9.86
C GLU A 68 -8.36 -9.83 -8.40
N GLY A 69 -8.12 -8.80 -7.62
CA GLY A 69 -7.65 -8.94 -6.24
C GLY A 69 -8.72 -9.27 -5.22
N ALA A 70 -9.99 -9.35 -5.61
CA ALA A 70 -11.08 -9.61 -4.68
C ALA A 70 -12.26 -10.27 -5.38
N ASP A 71 -13.07 -10.99 -4.60
CA ASP A 71 -14.33 -11.60 -5.10
C ASP A 71 -15.25 -10.46 -5.58
N PRO A 72 -15.82 -10.56 -6.80
CA PRO A 72 -16.75 -9.56 -7.31
C PRO A 72 -17.96 -9.31 -6.40
N ALA A 73 -18.37 -10.28 -5.61
CA ALA A 73 -19.48 -10.14 -4.67
C ALA A 73 -19.21 -9.10 -3.57
N LEU A 74 -17.94 -8.72 -3.37
CA LEU A 74 -17.57 -7.70 -2.38
C LEU A 74 -17.82 -6.26 -2.85
N GLY A 75 -18.16 -6.07 -4.13
CA GLY A 75 -18.40 -4.75 -4.70
C GLY A 75 -17.09 -3.98 -4.95
N GLU A 76 -17.16 -2.66 -4.87
CA GLU A 76 -15.95 -1.83 -4.94
C GLU A 76 -15.05 -2.10 -3.74
N VAL A 77 -13.76 -2.09 -3.96
CA VAL A 77 -12.79 -2.31 -2.89
C VAL A 77 -11.72 -1.21 -2.89
N GLY A 78 -11.15 -0.96 -1.72
CA GLY A 78 -9.98 -0.13 -1.60
C GLY A 78 -8.73 -0.98 -1.85
N HIS A 79 -7.97 -0.65 -2.88
CA HIS A 79 -6.74 -1.35 -3.20
C HIS A 79 -5.57 -0.62 -2.54
N LEU A 80 -5.07 -1.18 -1.45
CA LEU A 80 -3.87 -0.70 -0.77
C LEU A 80 -2.65 -1.23 -1.51
N GLY A 81 -1.73 -0.34 -1.86
CA GLY A 81 -0.52 -0.76 -2.54
C GLY A 81 0.64 0.18 -2.26
N ARG A 82 1.80 -0.17 -2.80
CA ARG A 82 3.02 0.61 -2.68
C ARG A 82 3.36 0.98 -1.24
N LEU A 83 3.09 0.06 -0.30
CA LEU A 83 3.47 0.24 1.09
C LEU A 83 4.98 0.11 1.21
N ALA A 84 5.63 1.17 1.63
CA ALA A 84 7.09 1.22 1.72
C ALA A 84 7.51 1.92 2.99
N VAL A 85 8.48 1.34 3.69
CA VAL A 85 9.07 1.93 4.91
C VAL A 85 10.59 1.87 4.74
N ARG A 86 11.25 3.02 4.89
CA ARG A 86 12.71 3.07 4.77
C ARG A 86 13.38 2.23 5.87
N PRO A 87 14.51 1.58 5.57
CA PRO A 87 15.15 0.65 6.53
C PRO A 87 15.39 1.24 7.92
N GLN A 88 15.76 2.52 8.01
CA GLN A 88 16.11 3.15 9.29
C GLN A 88 14.94 3.27 10.26
N VAL A 89 13.70 3.13 9.79
CA VAL A 89 12.50 3.20 10.66
C VAL A 89 11.70 1.90 10.68
N ARG A 90 12.24 0.82 10.12
CA ARG A 90 11.60 -0.50 10.20
C ARG A 90 11.65 -1.00 11.66
N GLY A 91 10.63 -1.79 12.02
CA GLY A 91 10.52 -2.31 13.39
C GLY A 91 9.99 -1.30 14.40
N THR A 92 9.53 -0.12 13.94
CA THR A 92 8.99 0.92 14.82
C THR A 92 7.46 0.92 14.88
N GLY A 93 6.80 0.05 14.10
CA GLY A 93 5.34 0.05 13.96
C GLY A 93 4.81 1.00 12.87
N LEU A 94 5.68 1.64 12.11
CA LEU A 94 5.26 2.60 11.08
C LEU A 94 4.45 1.91 9.96
N GLY A 95 4.84 0.70 9.55
CA GLY A 95 4.10 -0.05 8.55
C GLY A 95 2.67 -0.32 8.98
N VAL A 96 2.47 -0.72 10.24
CA VAL A 96 1.13 -0.94 10.81
C VAL A 96 0.34 0.38 10.79
N ALA A 97 0.96 1.46 11.23
CA ALA A 97 0.30 2.78 11.28
C ALA A 97 -0.11 3.26 9.89
N LEU A 98 0.71 3.03 8.87
CA LEU A 98 0.37 3.35 7.48
C LEU A 98 -0.82 2.53 6.98
N VAL A 99 -0.84 1.23 7.23
CA VAL A 99 -1.97 0.38 6.86
C VAL A 99 -3.25 0.90 7.52
N GLN A 100 -3.20 1.21 8.80
CA GLN A 100 -4.37 1.71 9.53
C GLN A 100 -4.85 3.07 9.01
N ALA A 101 -3.93 3.96 8.64
CA ALA A 101 -4.29 5.25 8.06
C ALA A 101 -5.00 5.07 6.70
N ILE A 102 -4.50 4.15 5.88
CA ILE A 102 -5.10 3.85 4.58
C ILE A 102 -6.47 3.19 4.76
N GLU A 103 -6.61 2.27 5.72
CA GLU A 103 -7.90 1.65 6.05
C GLU A 103 -8.93 2.69 6.52
N ALA A 104 -8.51 3.62 7.35
CA ALA A 104 -9.37 4.71 7.81
C ALA A 104 -9.86 5.57 6.64
N ARG A 105 -8.98 5.86 5.69
CA ARG A 105 -9.35 6.60 4.48
C ARG A 105 -10.33 5.82 3.61
N ALA A 106 -10.11 4.51 3.46
CA ALA A 106 -11.04 3.66 2.73
C ALA A 106 -12.44 3.71 3.36
N ALA A 107 -12.52 3.61 4.68
CA ALA A 107 -13.78 3.70 5.41
C ALA A 107 -14.45 5.06 5.21
N GLU A 108 -13.70 6.17 5.26
CA GLU A 108 -14.21 7.51 4.99
C GLU A 108 -14.82 7.61 3.59
N ARG A 109 -14.25 6.91 2.62
CA ARG A 109 -14.75 6.88 1.24
C ARG A 109 -15.90 5.90 1.04
N GLY A 110 -16.39 5.28 2.11
CA GLY A 110 -17.51 4.34 2.05
C GLY A 110 -17.16 2.94 1.58
N LEU A 111 -15.87 2.61 1.50
CA LEU A 111 -15.41 1.29 1.10
C LEU A 111 -15.45 0.34 2.29
N ARG A 112 -15.91 -0.88 2.06
CA ARG A 112 -16.10 -1.87 3.12
C ARG A 112 -15.01 -2.93 3.15
N VAL A 113 -14.21 -3.02 2.11
CA VAL A 113 -13.17 -4.04 1.94
C VAL A 113 -11.91 -3.37 1.45
N VAL A 114 -10.77 -3.78 2.01
CA VAL A 114 -9.45 -3.43 1.49
C VAL A 114 -8.81 -4.70 0.93
N ALA A 115 -8.30 -4.60 -0.29
CA ALA A 115 -7.54 -5.65 -0.95
C ALA A 115 -6.11 -5.19 -1.15
N LEU A 116 -5.18 -6.10 -1.11
CA LEU A 116 -3.78 -5.82 -1.40
C LEU A 116 -3.11 -7.06 -1.99
N SER A 117 -2.03 -6.83 -2.71
CA SER A 117 -1.16 -7.88 -3.23
C SER A 117 0.11 -7.88 -2.37
N ALA A 118 0.28 -8.92 -1.57
CA ALA A 118 1.41 -9.01 -0.64
C ALA A 118 2.51 -9.88 -1.22
N GLN A 119 3.77 -9.40 -1.12
CA GLN A 119 4.91 -10.27 -1.34
C GLN A 119 4.85 -11.43 -0.33
N THR A 120 5.23 -12.64 -0.75
CA THR A 120 5.00 -13.84 0.08
C THR A 120 5.69 -13.76 1.46
N GLN A 121 6.84 -13.10 1.55
CA GLN A 121 7.50 -12.92 2.85
C GLN A 121 6.75 -11.95 3.77
N ALA A 122 5.80 -11.18 3.25
CA ALA A 122 5.01 -10.22 4.03
C ALA A 122 3.64 -10.76 4.44
N LEU A 123 3.27 -11.98 4.04
CA LEU A 123 1.95 -12.55 4.34
C LEU A 123 1.67 -12.53 5.85
N GLY A 124 2.63 -12.93 6.68
CA GLY A 124 2.46 -12.96 8.13
C GLY A 124 2.19 -11.58 8.72
N PHE A 125 2.82 -10.54 8.18
CA PHE A 125 2.59 -9.17 8.60
C PHE A 125 1.12 -8.78 8.41
N TYR A 126 0.59 -9.03 7.21
CA TYR A 126 -0.80 -8.67 6.91
C TYR A 126 -1.81 -9.58 7.60
N GLN A 127 -1.47 -10.87 7.78
CA GLN A 127 -2.34 -11.79 8.53
C GLN A 127 -2.56 -11.30 9.96
N ARG A 128 -1.54 -10.79 10.61
CA ARG A 128 -1.65 -10.22 11.96
C ARG A 128 -2.53 -8.98 12.00
N LEU A 129 -2.70 -8.30 10.88
CA LEU A 129 -3.57 -7.13 10.76
C LEU A 129 -5.00 -7.49 10.34
N GLY A 130 -5.30 -8.78 10.18
CA GLY A 130 -6.65 -9.26 9.88
C GLY A 130 -6.91 -9.55 8.40
N TYR A 131 -5.87 -9.57 7.58
CA TYR A 131 -6.01 -9.90 6.15
C TYR A 131 -5.98 -11.41 5.95
N THR A 132 -6.79 -11.88 4.99
CA THR A 132 -6.87 -13.28 4.60
C THR A 132 -6.41 -13.43 3.16
N ALA A 133 -5.56 -14.42 2.90
CA ALA A 133 -5.08 -14.69 1.55
C ALA A 133 -6.21 -15.22 0.65
N TYR A 134 -6.19 -14.80 -0.62
CA TYR A 134 -7.19 -15.11 -1.62
C TYR A 134 -6.49 -15.48 -2.92
N GLY A 135 -6.86 -16.64 -3.47
CA GLY A 135 -6.34 -17.08 -4.75
C GLY A 135 -4.91 -17.62 -4.69
N PRO A 136 -4.36 -18.01 -5.86
CA PRO A 136 -3.03 -18.60 -5.94
C PRO A 136 -1.92 -17.56 -5.87
N GLU A 137 -0.71 -18.03 -5.65
CA GLU A 137 0.50 -17.21 -5.78
C GLU A 137 0.68 -16.81 -7.25
N PHE A 138 1.14 -15.59 -7.48
CA PHE A 138 1.44 -15.07 -8.81
C PHE A 138 2.71 -14.21 -8.77
N ASP A 139 3.29 -13.98 -9.94
CA ASP A 139 4.51 -13.18 -10.06
C ASP A 139 4.14 -11.74 -10.41
N ASP A 140 4.73 -10.78 -9.71
CA ASP A 140 4.59 -9.36 -9.99
C ASP A 140 5.97 -8.71 -9.91
N ALA A 141 6.41 -8.12 -11.02
CA ALA A 141 7.74 -7.50 -11.16
C ALA A 141 8.87 -8.45 -10.74
N GLY A 142 8.74 -9.75 -11.00
CA GLY A 142 9.73 -10.76 -10.67
C GLY A 142 9.69 -11.26 -9.24
N LEU A 143 8.70 -10.84 -8.45
CA LEU A 143 8.57 -11.22 -7.04
C LEU A 143 7.26 -11.98 -6.82
N PRO A 144 7.26 -13.07 -6.01
CA PRO A 144 6.04 -13.83 -5.75
C PRO A 144 5.11 -13.07 -4.81
N HIS A 145 3.83 -13.04 -5.17
CA HIS A 145 2.78 -12.31 -4.44
C HIS A 145 1.55 -13.19 -4.25
N ARG A 146 0.71 -12.81 -3.27
CA ARG A 146 -0.67 -13.31 -3.13
C ARG A 146 -1.60 -12.14 -2.84
N TRP A 147 -2.82 -12.23 -3.39
CA TRP A 147 -3.89 -11.30 -3.01
C TRP A 147 -4.35 -11.60 -1.59
N MET A 148 -4.67 -10.53 -0.87
CA MET A 148 -5.24 -10.60 0.47
C MET A 148 -6.36 -9.59 0.60
N THR A 149 -7.37 -9.91 1.41
CA THR A 149 -8.50 -9.01 1.67
C THR A 149 -8.81 -8.93 3.15
N ARG A 150 -9.36 -7.78 3.55
CA ARG A 150 -9.90 -7.57 4.89
C ARG A 150 -11.22 -6.82 4.78
N VAL A 151 -12.25 -7.32 5.46
CA VAL A 151 -13.53 -6.60 5.60
C VAL A 151 -13.37 -5.60 6.75
N LEU A 152 -13.67 -4.33 6.47
CA LEU A 152 -13.55 -3.26 7.47
C LEU A 152 -14.79 -3.25 8.37
N GLY A 153 -14.53 -3.13 9.66
CA GLY A 153 -15.44 -2.93 10.70
C GLY A 153 -16.79 -3.35 10.68
#